data_5c6afecfa35de90fdc7c2032ec5bece2
#
_entry.id   5c6afecfa35de90fdc7c2032ec5bece2
#
_cell.length_a   1.000
_cell.length_b   1.000
_cell.length_c   1.000
_cell.angle_alpha   90.00
_cell.angle_beta   90.00
_cell.angle_gamma   90.00
#
_symmetry.space_group_name_H-M   'P 1'
#
loop_
_entity.id
_entity.type
_entity.pdbx_description
1 polymer ?
#
loop_
_entity_poly.entity_id
_entity_poly.type
_entity_poly.pdbx_seq_one_letter_code
_entity_poly.pdbx_strand_id
1 'polypeptide(L)'
;MTVTSERKTQVAGELRHVDKWYGGHHVLRDVSVRVGAGEIVALIGRSGSGKSTVLRVLAGLSKDHTGERIVSGAPALAFQEPRLFPWRDVATNVGYGLTRIRLPRAEVAARSARALADVGLTDRAEAWPLTLSGGQAQRVSLARALVAEPELLLLDEPFGALDALTRLSMRALLLDLWRAHEFGVLLVTHDVDEAVGLADRVLVLEDGQVVHQLDVADPRRPAGEQSAGNERCRLELLDRLGVRF
;
A
#
# COMPACT_ATOMS: atom_id res chain seq x y z
N MET A 1 -25.00 -1.61 -12.98
CA MET A 1 -24.53 -0.84 -11.82
C MET A 1 -24.54 -1.62 -10.48
N THR A 2 -24.87 -2.92 -10.43
CA THR A 2 -25.07 -3.69 -9.18
C THR A 2 -23.83 -4.49 -8.73
N VAL A 3 -22.89 -4.78 -9.62
CA VAL A 3 -21.71 -5.64 -9.33
C VAL A 3 -20.65 -4.94 -8.46
N THR A 4 -20.54 -3.61 -8.52
CA THR A 4 -19.54 -2.84 -7.77
C THR A 4 -19.85 -2.73 -6.26
N SER A 5 -21.14 -2.81 -5.89
CA SER A 5 -21.58 -2.68 -4.49
C SER A 5 -21.37 -3.96 -3.67
N GLU A 6 -21.51 -5.13 -4.28
CA GLU A 6 -21.36 -6.43 -3.59
C GLU A 6 -19.89 -6.77 -3.32
N ARG A 7 -18.97 -6.38 -4.20
CA ARG A 7 -17.51 -6.59 -4.00
C ARG A 7 -16.93 -5.78 -2.82
N LYS A 8 -17.40 -4.55 -2.60
CA LYS A 8 -16.97 -3.73 -1.44
C LYS A 8 -17.32 -4.34 -0.08
N THR A 9 -18.22 -5.32 -0.05
CA THR A 9 -18.58 -6.06 1.18
C THR A 9 -17.56 -7.17 1.52
N GLN A 10 -16.80 -7.65 0.53
CA GLN A 10 -15.77 -8.68 0.74
C GLN A 10 -14.53 -8.06 1.39
N VAL A 11 -14.03 -8.70 2.43
CA VAL A 11 -12.86 -8.23 3.18
C VAL A 11 -11.59 -8.72 2.49
N ALA A 12 -10.71 -7.80 2.08
CA ALA A 12 -9.36 -8.12 1.63
C ALA A 12 -8.41 -8.29 2.83
N GLY A 13 -8.57 -7.45 3.86
CA GLY A 13 -7.83 -7.57 5.11
C GLY A 13 -8.50 -6.83 6.26
N GLU A 14 -8.41 -7.38 7.47
CA GLU A 14 -9.02 -6.78 8.66
C GLU A 14 -8.20 -7.11 9.91
N LEU A 15 -8.03 -6.12 10.77
CA LEU A 15 -7.62 -6.27 12.16
C LEU A 15 -8.81 -5.91 13.03
N ARG A 16 -9.07 -6.69 14.08
CA ARG A 16 -10.11 -6.43 15.07
C ARG A 16 -9.51 -6.46 16.46
N HIS A 17 -9.64 -5.35 17.17
CA HIS A 17 -9.24 -5.21 18.56
C HIS A 17 -7.80 -5.70 18.82
N VAL A 18 -6.85 -5.25 17.95
CA VAL A 18 -5.46 -5.69 18.00
C VAL A 18 -4.66 -4.85 18.96
N ASP A 19 -4.04 -5.53 19.93
CA ASP A 19 -3.00 -4.96 20.78
C ASP A 19 -1.63 -5.55 20.43
N LYS A 20 -0.58 -4.73 20.50
CA LYS A 20 0.79 -5.13 20.19
C LYS A 20 1.79 -4.44 21.11
N TRP A 21 2.69 -5.23 21.67
CA TRP A 21 3.79 -4.77 22.52
C TRP A 21 5.15 -5.10 21.92
N TYR A 22 6.13 -4.24 22.15
CA TYR A 22 7.54 -4.48 21.89
C TYR A 22 8.34 -4.12 23.15
N GLY A 23 9.01 -5.11 23.79
CA GLY A 23 9.83 -4.87 24.98
C GLY A 23 9.08 -4.13 26.10
N GLY A 24 7.79 -4.44 26.31
CA GLY A 24 6.96 -3.78 27.33
C GLY A 24 6.31 -2.47 26.87
N HIS A 25 6.69 -1.91 25.70
CA HIS A 25 6.03 -0.72 25.13
C HIS A 25 4.78 -1.12 24.36
N HIS A 26 3.62 -0.55 24.73
CA HIS A 26 2.33 -0.79 24.09
C HIS A 26 2.20 0.05 22.81
N VAL A 27 2.43 -0.55 21.66
CA VAL A 27 2.54 0.15 20.36
C VAL A 27 1.20 0.23 19.62
N LEU A 28 0.39 -0.83 19.69
CA LEU A 28 -1.00 -0.80 19.19
C LEU A 28 -1.93 -1.06 20.34
N ARG A 29 -3.02 -0.29 20.44
CA ARG A 29 -3.99 -0.30 21.54
C ARG A 29 -5.38 -0.39 20.96
N ASP A 30 -5.99 -1.57 21.03
CA ASP A 30 -7.35 -1.82 20.53
C ASP A 30 -7.55 -1.37 19.06
N VAL A 31 -6.56 -1.66 18.19
CA VAL A 31 -6.59 -1.21 16.80
C VAL A 31 -7.52 -2.09 15.97
N SER A 32 -8.51 -1.46 15.33
CA SER A 32 -9.38 -2.07 14.33
C SER A 32 -9.24 -1.34 13.00
N VAL A 33 -8.85 -2.07 11.95
CA VAL A 33 -8.67 -1.56 10.59
C VAL A 33 -9.23 -2.57 9.62
N ARG A 34 -10.10 -2.14 8.71
CA ARG A 34 -10.67 -2.98 7.66
C ARG A 34 -10.35 -2.41 6.29
N VAL A 35 -10.01 -3.29 5.34
CA VAL A 35 -9.83 -2.96 3.91
C VAL A 35 -10.72 -3.89 3.11
N GLY A 36 -11.63 -3.34 2.32
CA GLY A 36 -12.49 -4.09 1.41
C GLY A 36 -11.76 -4.48 0.11
N ALA A 37 -12.33 -5.44 -0.63
CA ALA A 37 -11.87 -5.73 -2.00
C ALA A 37 -12.13 -4.50 -2.90
N GLY A 38 -11.11 -4.10 -3.67
CA GLY A 38 -11.19 -2.89 -4.51
C GLY A 38 -11.32 -1.58 -3.73
N GLU A 39 -11.00 -1.56 -2.43
CA GLU A 39 -10.96 -0.35 -1.61
C GLU A 39 -9.51 0.09 -1.39
N ILE A 40 -9.26 1.40 -1.45
CA ILE A 40 -8.01 2.00 -1.02
C ILE A 40 -8.25 2.71 0.31
N VAL A 41 -7.63 2.21 1.38
CA VAL A 41 -7.65 2.84 2.71
C VAL A 41 -6.28 3.45 2.98
N ALA A 42 -6.24 4.72 3.33
CA ALA A 42 -5.02 5.36 3.82
C ALA A 42 -4.97 5.34 5.34
N LEU A 43 -3.80 5.05 5.90
CA LEU A 43 -3.50 5.16 7.32
C LEU A 43 -2.44 6.25 7.52
N ILE A 44 -2.84 7.36 8.10
CA ILE A 44 -1.97 8.49 8.39
C ILE A 44 -1.73 8.65 9.89
N GLY A 45 -0.71 9.42 10.25
CA GLY A 45 -0.37 9.71 11.64
C GLY A 45 1.09 10.12 11.78
N ARG A 46 1.46 10.63 12.94
CA ARG A 46 2.83 11.08 13.23
C ARG A 46 3.82 9.92 13.19
N SER A 47 5.11 10.23 13.06
CA SER A 47 6.17 9.24 13.20
C SER A 47 6.08 8.56 14.57
N GLY A 48 6.24 7.23 14.61
CA GLY A 48 6.14 6.46 15.85
C GLY A 48 4.72 6.11 16.29
N SER A 49 3.65 6.55 15.62
CA SER A 49 2.27 6.25 16.03
C SER A 49 1.86 4.77 15.89
N GLY A 50 2.67 3.92 15.22
CA GLY A 50 2.38 2.49 15.06
C GLY A 50 1.98 2.05 13.65
N LYS A 51 1.94 2.95 12.64
CA LYS A 51 1.50 2.66 11.25
C LYS A 51 2.18 1.45 10.63
N SER A 52 3.51 1.42 10.62
CA SER A 52 4.27 0.27 10.07
C SER A 52 4.07 -1.00 10.89
N THR A 53 3.67 -0.89 12.17
CA THR A 53 3.29 -2.06 12.99
C THR A 53 1.94 -2.62 12.54
N VAL A 54 0.95 -1.79 12.22
CA VAL A 54 -0.32 -2.21 11.62
C VAL A 54 -0.07 -2.99 10.33
N LEU A 55 0.77 -2.45 9.42
CA LEU A 55 1.15 -3.15 8.19
C LEU A 55 1.82 -4.51 8.46
N ARG A 56 2.77 -4.56 9.42
CA ARG A 56 3.48 -5.81 9.75
C ARG A 56 2.55 -6.87 10.34
N VAL A 57 1.57 -6.46 11.15
CA VAL A 57 0.56 -7.39 11.67
C VAL A 57 -0.31 -7.90 10.52
N LEU A 58 -0.85 -7.02 9.66
CA LEU A 58 -1.63 -7.42 8.47
C LEU A 58 -0.83 -8.30 7.51
N ALA A 59 0.44 -8.01 7.31
CA ALA A 59 1.34 -8.83 6.48
C ALA A 59 1.64 -10.22 7.10
N GLY A 60 1.27 -10.44 8.38
CA GLY A 60 1.62 -11.67 9.13
C GLY A 60 3.10 -11.77 9.49
N LEU A 61 3.83 -10.65 9.44
CA LEU A 61 5.23 -10.54 9.83
C LEU A 61 5.42 -10.34 11.34
N SER A 62 4.37 -9.90 12.05
CA SER A 62 4.32 -9.77 13.49
C SER A 62 3.19 -10.65 14.01
N LYS A 63 3.53 -11.76 14.71
CA LYS A 63 2.56 -12.80 15.12
C LYS A 63 2.15 -12.70 16.57
N ASP A 64 2.95 -12.05 17.41
CA ASP A 64 2.76 -11.89 18.85
C ASP A 64 1.90 -10.66 19.15
N HIS A 65 0.64 -10.71 18.79
CA HIS A 65 -0.39 -9.70 19.06
C HIS A 65 -1.63 -10.39 19.65
N THR A 66 -2.48 -9.64 20.33
CA THR A 66 -3.84 -10.04 20.69
C THR A 66 -4.83 -9.55 19.64
N GLY A 67 -6.10 -9.94 19.77
CA GLY A 67 -7.13 -9.61 18.80
C GLY A 67 -7.09 -10.50 17.55
N GLU A 68 -7.85 -10.14 16.54
CA GLU A 68 -8.03 -10.96 15.34
C GLU A 68 -7.36 -10.32 14.13
N ARG A 69 -6.73 -11.17 13.31
CA ARG A 69 -6.23 -10.83 11.97
C ARG A 69 -6.92 -11.71 10.93
N ILE A 70 -7.66 -11.09 10.05
CA ILE A 70 -8.37 -11.74 8.94
C ILE A 70 -7.80 -11.19 7.63
N VAL A 71 -7.31 -12.05 6.74
CA VAL A 71 -6.76 -11.64 5.45
C VAL A 71 -7.16 -12.66 4.40
N SER A 72 -7.70 -12.19 3.29
CA SER A 72 -7.99 -13.03 2.13
C SER A 72 -6.70 -13.32 1.37
N GLY A 73 -6.38 -14.57 1.16
CA GLY A 73 -5.16 -14.99 0.48
C GLY A 73 -3.85 -14.58 1.18
N ALA A 74 -2.80 -14.42 0.39
CA ALA A 74 -1.49 -13.95 0.84
C ALA A 74 -1.33 -12.46 0.52
N PRO A 75 -1.23 -11.57 1.54
CA PRO A 75 -1.03 -10.15 1.28
C PRO A 75 0.35 -9.90 0.71
N ALA A 76 0.46 -8.92 -0.20
CA ALA A 76 1.73 -8.40 -0.67
C ALA A 76 2.11 -7.12 0.07
N LEU A 77 3.41 -6.90 0.25
CA LEU A 77 3.96 -5.74 0.95
C LEU A 77 5.04 -5.09 0.10
N ALA A 78 4.90 -3.78 -0.15
CA ALA A 78 5.96 -2.94 -0.69
C ALA A 78 6.38 -1.92 0.37
N PHE A 79 7.69 -1.79 0.55
CA PHE A 79 8.31 -0.89 1.54
C PHE A 79 8.68 0.46 0.92
N GLN A 80 8.93 1.44 1.75
CA GLN A 80 9.47 2.74 1.37
C GLN A 80 10.76 2.59 0.56
N GLU A 81 11.70 1.78 1.03
CA GLU A 81 12.86 1.36 0.25
C GLU A 81 12.49 0.15 -0.62
N PRO A 82 12.87 0.10 -1.90
CA PRO A 82 12.54 -1.01 -2.81
C PRO A 82 13.03 -2.38 -2.35
N ARG A 83 14.11 -2.43 -1.56
CA ARG A 83 14.72 -3.67 -1.01
C ARG A 83 14.92 -4.73 -2.07
N LEU A 84 15.44 -4.33 -3.23
CA LEU A 84 15.80 -5.25 -4.29
C LEU A 84 17.08 -6.01 -3.92
N PHE A 85 17.18 -7.26 -4.34
CA PHE A 85 18.40 -8.06 -4.18
C PHE A 85 19.45 -7.55 -5.18
N PRO A 86 20.54 -6.87 -4.74
CA PRO A 86 21.48 -6.23 -5.65
C PRO A 86 22.31 -7.23 -6.48
N TRP A 87 22.35 -8.50 -6.08
CA TRP A 87 23.02 -9.62 -6.76
C TRP A 87 22.10 -10.43 -7.68
N ARG A 88 20.93 -9.91 -8.00
CA ARG A 88 19.96 -10.50 -8.94
C ARG A 88 19.48 -9.44 -9.91
N ASP A 89 19.25 -9.83 -11.16
CA ASP A 89 18.61 -8.97 -12.16
C ASP A 89 17.18 -8.59 -11.78
N VAL A 90 16.61 -7.65 -12.51
CA VAL A 90 15.26 -7.11 -12.27
C VAL A 90 14.19 -8.20 -12.43
N ALA A 91 14.25 -9.02 -13.48
CA ALA A 91 13.28 -10.09 -13.71
C ALA A 91 13.28 -11.12 -12.59
N THR A 92 14.46 -11.50 -12.11
CA THR A 92 14.62 -12.40 -10.95
C THR A 92 14.08 -11.74 -9.68
N ASN A 93 14.34 -10.45 -9.46
CA ASN A 93 13.78 -9.71 -8.32
C ASN A 93 12.24 -9.75 -8.31
N VAL A 94 11.59 -9.55 -9.46
CA VAL A 94 10.12 -9.66 -9.56
C VAL A 94 9.67 -11.09 -9.28
N GLY A 95 10.34 -12.09 -9.85
CA GLY A 95 10.03 -13.52 -9.67
C GLY A 95 10.07 -13.98 -8.20
N TYR A 96 10.79 -13.27 -7.31
CA TYR A 96 10.78 -13.55 -5.87
C TYR A 96 9.40 -13.38 -5.23
N GLY A 97 8.50 -12.57 -5.78
CA GLY A 97 7.12 -12.46 -5.32
C GLY A 97 6.34 -13.76 -5.45
N LEU A 98 6.79 -14.69 -6.31
CA LEU A 98 6.17 -16.00 -6.56
C LEU A 98 6.77 -17.14 -5.72
N THR A 99 7.74 -16.88 -4.83
CA THR A 99 8.45 -17.94 -4.08
C THR A 99 7.56 -18.77 -3.16
N ARG A 100 6.44 -18.23 -2.74
CA ARG A 100 5.44 -18.95 -1.93
C ARG A 100 4.54 -19.86 -2.76
N ILE A 101 4.56 -19.70 -4.08
CA ILE A 101 3.76 -20.46 -5.04
C ILE A 101 4.74 -21.39 -5.79
N ARG A 102 4.48 -22.69 -5.76
CA ARG A 102 5.33 -23.65 -6.48
C ARG A 102 4.95 -23.64 -7.96
N LEU A 103 5.65 -22.83 -8.77
CA LEU A 103 5.44 -22.72 -10.21
C LEU A 103 6.65 -23.24 -10.99
N PRO A 104 6.43 -23.77 -12.22
CA PRO A 104 7.51 -24.07 -13.16
C PRO A 104 8.30 -22.79 -13.51
N ARG A 105 9.60 -22.92 -13.77
CA ARG A 105 10.47 -21.78 -14.12
C ARG A 105 9.94 -20.95 -15.29
N ALA A 106 9.39 -21.59 -16.31
CA ALA A 106 8.81 -20.91 -17.47
C ALA A 106 7.62 -20.03 -17.08
N GLU A 107 6.77 -20.48 -16.16
CA GLU A 107 5.63 -19.72 -15.66
C GLU A 107 6.08 -18.53 -14.80
N VAL A 108 7.10 -18.72 -13.93
CA VAL A 108 7.70 -17.62 -13.17
C VAL A 108 8.24 -16.56 -14.12
N ALA A 109 8.97 -16.94 -15.16
CA ALA A 109 9.51 -16.01 -16.15
C ALA A 109 8.40 -15.25 -16.89
N ALA A 110 7.34 -15.95 -17.33
CA ALA A 110 6.21 -15.36 -18.04
C ALA A 110 5.44 -14.34 -17.16
N ARG A 111 5.19 -14.67 -15.89
CA ARG A 111 4.52 -13.76 -14.95
C ARG A 111 5.39 -12.57 -14.61
N SER A 112 6.70 -12.77 -14.41
CA SER A 112 7.64 -11.67 -14.15
C SER A 112 7.70 -10.70 -15.33
N ALA A 113 7.72 -11.22 -16.57
CA ALA A 113 7.73 -10.39 -17.77
C ALA A 113 6.44 -9.57 -17.91
N ARG A 114 5.27 -10.14 -17.62
CA ARG A 114 3.99 -9.41 -17.58
C ARG A 114 4.00 -8.31 -16.53
N ALA A 115 4.38 -8.64 -15.30
CA ALA A 115 4.43 -7.65 -14.21
C ALA A 115 5.40 -6.51 -14.50
N LEU A 116 6.51 -6.76 -15.22
CA LEU A 116 7.43 -5.72 -15.70
C LEU A 116 6.81 -4.86 -16.80
N ALA A 117 6.02 -5.46 -17.69
CA ALA A 117 5.29 -4.71 -18.72
C ALA A 117 4.25 -3.78 -18.08
N ASP A 118 3.52 -4.26 -17.07
CA ASP A 118 2.49 -3.48 -16.35
C ASP A 118 3.06 -2.23 -15.66
N VAL A 119 4.34 -2.27 -15.25
CA VAL A 119 5.03 -1.12 -14.66
C VAL A 119 5.91 -0.35 -15.66
N GLY A 120 5.86 -0.70 -16.96
CA GLY A 120 6.60 -0.02 -18.04
C GLY A 120 8.12 -0.22 -17.99
N LEU A 121 8.58 -1.42 -17.57
CA LEU A 121 10.01 -1.75 -17.44
C LEU A 121 10.41 -3.02 -18.20
N THR A 122 9.75 -3.34 -19.30
CA THR A 122 10.06 -4.52 -20.12
C THR A 122 11.51 -4.53 -20.61
N ASP A 123 12.04 -3.35 -21.00
CA ASP A 123 13.41 -3.14 -21.47
C ASP A 123 14.47 -3.24 -20.38
N ARG A 124 14.07 -3.36 -19.11
CA ARG A 124 14.93 -3.40 -17.93
C ARG A 124 14.98 -4.77 -17.26
N ALA A 125 14.41 -5.81 -17.87
CA ALA A 125 14.31 -7.13 -17.27
C ALA A 125 15.69 -7.72 -16.85
N GLU A 126 16.73 -7.52 -17.66
CA GLU A 126 18.09 -8.01 -17.42
C GLU A 126 18.99 -6.98 -16.69
N ALA A 127 18.46 -5.79 -16.38
CA ALA A 127 19.22 -4.76 -15.68
C ALA A 127 19.49 -5.17 -14.22
N TRP A 128 20.54 -4.58 -13.63
CA TRP A 128 20.86 -4.75 -12.21
C TRP A 128 20.25 -3.65 -11.37
N PRO A 129 19.80 -3.92 -10.14
CA PRO A 129 19.16 -2.93 -9.27
C PRO A 129 19.94 -1.64 -9.09
N LEU A 130 21.28 -1.73 -9.00
CA LEU A 130 22.17 -0.57 -8.83
C LEU A 130 22.23 0.37 -10.05
N THR A 131 21.75 -0.07 -11.22
CA THR A 131 21.70 0.75 -12.43
C THR A 131 20.35 1.45 -12.63
N LEU A 132 19.38 1.20 -11.74
CA LEU A 132 18.05 1.78 -11.82
C LEU A 132 18.00 3.14 -11.13
N SER A 133 17.17 4.05 -11.67
CA SER A 133 16.76 5.23 -10.92
C SER A 133 15.88 4.83 -9.72
N GLY A 134 15.75 5.71 -8.72
CA GLY A 134 14.88 5.46 -7.56
C GLY A 134 13.44 5.11 -7.95
N GLY A 135 12.87 5.82 -8.92
CA GLY A 135 11.53 5.54 -9.44
C GLY A 135 11.44 4.20 -10.18
N GLN A 136 12.46 3.83 -10.96
CA GLN A 136 12.52 2.50 -11.59
C GLN A 136 12.62 1.39 -10.54
N ALA A 137 13.47 1.54 -9.53
CA ALA A 137 13.58 0.57 -8.46
C ALA A 137 12.26 0.41 -7.67
N GLN A 138 11.52 1.50 -7.46
CA GLN A 138 10.22 1.46 -6.80
C GLN A 138 9.17 0.76 -7.67
N ARG A 139 9.17 0.97 -9.00
CA ARG A 139 8.32 0.23 -9.94
C ARG A 139 8.61 -1.27 -9.93
N VAL A 140 9.88 -1.67 -9.87
CA VAL A 140 10.28 -3.10 -9.73
C VAL A 140 9.77 -3.68 -8.40
N SER A 141 9.86 -2.92 -7.30
CA SER A 141 9.32 -3.34 -6.00
C SER A 141 7.80 -3.54 -6.05
N LEU A 142 7.07 -2.66 -6.74
CA LEU A 142 5.63 -2.78 -6.95
C LEU A 142 5.28 -3.99 -7.83
N ALA A 143 6.00 -4.20 -8.95
CA ALA A 143 5.84 -5.38 -9.79
C ALA A 143 6.08 -6.68 -9.02
N ARG A 144 7.11 -6.74 -8.17
CA ARG A 144 7.39 -7.88 -7.28
C ARG A 144 6.26 -8.14 -6.29
N ALA A 145 5.63 -7.09 -5.78
CA ALA A 145 4.50 -7.23 -4.87
C ALA A 145 3.25 -7.77 -5.60
N LEU A 146 3.01 -7.32 -6.84
CA LEU A 146 1.81 -7.64 -7.61
C LEU A 146 1.90 -8.92 -8.44
N VAL A 147 3.11 -9.47 -8.72
CA VAL A 147 3.31 -10.64 -9.58
C VAL A 147 2.55 -11.89 -9.14
N ALA A 148 2.21 -11.98 -7.85
CA ALA A 148 1.43 -13.07 -7.26
C ALA A 148 -0.09 -12.81 -7.27
N GLU A 149 -0.53 -11.70 -7.86
CA GLU A 149 -1.94 -11.28 -7.94
C GLU A 149 -2.62 -11.27 -6.54
N PRO A 150 -2.10 -10.50 -5.57
CA PRO A 150 -2.62 -10.49 -4.22
C PRO A 150 -4.00 -9.83 -4.15
N GLU A 151 -4.85 -10.30 -3.23
CA GLU A 151 -6.13 -9.63 -2.93
C GLU A 151 -5.94 -8.39 -2.04
N LEU A 152 -4.81 -8.30 -1.31
CA LEU A 152 -4.46 -7.17 -0.44
C LEU A 152 -3.02 -6.72 -0.71
N LEU A 153 -2.87 -5.45 -1.08
CA LEU A 153 -1.58 -4.76 -1.23
C LEU A 153 -1.37 -3.82 -0.03
N LEU A 154 -0.25 -3.99 0.63
CA LEU A 154 0.19 -3.18 1.77
C LEU A 154 1.34 -2.29 1.31
N LEU A 155 1.21 -0.97 1.48
CA LEU A 155 2.18 0.02 1.03
C LEU A 155 2.69 0.83 2.23
N ASP A 156 3.99 0.75 2.54
CA ASP A 156 4.64 1.50 3.62
C ASP A 156 5.40 2.70 3.05
N GLU A 157 4.81 3.88 3.07
CA GLU A 157 5.35 5.15 2.54
C GLU A 157 5.94 5.04 1.12
N PRO A 158 5.19 4.50 0.14
CA PRO A 158 5.75 4.07 -1.15
C PRO A 158 6.30 5.21 -2.01
N PHE A 159 5.98 6.46 -1.67
CA PHE A 159 6.35 7.64 -2.46
C PHE A 159 7.31 8.58 -1.71
N GLY A 160 7.62 8.31 -0.44
CA GLY A 160 8.32 9.24 0.44
C GLY A 160 9.76 9.59 0.00
N ALA A 161 10.45 8.68 -0.71
CA ALA A 161 11.82 8.88 -1.19
C ALA A 161 11.91 9.44 -2.63
N LEU A 162 10.76 9.75 -3.27
CA LEU A 162 10.71 10.15 -4.67
C LEU A 162 10.62 11.67 -4.83
N ASP A 163 11.22 12.20 -5.91
CA ASP A 163 11.00 13.58 -6.32
C ASP A 163 9.55 13.81 -6.77
N ALA A 164 9.13 15.06 -6.87
CA ALA A 164 7.74 15.43 -7.12
C ALA A 164 7.16 14.84 -8.42
N LEU A 165 7.92 14.86 -9.53
CA LEU A 165 7.44 14.34 -10.82
C LEU A 165 7.36 12.81 -10.82
N THR A 166 8.36 12.15 -10.27
CA THR A 166 8.39 10.70 -10.11
C THR A 166 7.26 10.23 -9.20
N ARG A 167 6.97 10.96 -8.11
CA ARG A 167 5.84 10.70 -7.21
C ARG A 167 4.50 10.75 -7.93
N LEU A 168 4.26 11.79 -8.74
CA LEU A 168 3.03 11.90 -9.54
C LEU A 168 2.89 10.72 -10.51
N SER A 169 3.96 10.34 -11.21
CA SER A 169 3.92 9.21 -12.14
C SER A 169 3.69 7.87 -11.44
N MET A 170 4.24 7.69 -10.22
CA MET A 170 4.04 6.48 -9.42
C MET A 170 2.62 6.38 -8.86
N ARG A 171 2.01 7.51 -8.46
CA ARG A 171 0.60 7.55 -8.03
C ARG A 171 -0.34 7.19 -9.19
N ALA A 172 -0.11 7.74 -10.39
CA ALA A 172 -0.87 7.39 -11.58
C ALA A 172 -0.73 5.90 -11.91
N LEU A 173 0.49 5.36 -11.92
CA LEU A 173 0.75 3.93 -12.14
C LEU A 173 0.01 3.05 -11.12
N LEU A 174 0.06 3.38 -9.83
CA LEU A 174 -0.66 2.63 -8.80
C LEU A 174 -2.16 2.60 -9.07
N LEU A 175 -2.76 3.73 -9.46
CA LEU A 175 -4.18 3.81 -9.79
C LEU A 175 -4.53 3.01 -11.04
N ASP A 176 -3.68 2.99 -12.07
CA ASP A 176 -3.91 2.21 -13.29
C ASP A 176 -3.85 0.71 -12.99
N LEU A 177 -2.86 0.25 -12.20
CA LEU A 177 -2.76 -1.13 -11.73
C LEU A 177 -3.95 -1.53 -10.86
N TRP A 178 -4.38 -0.63 -9.96
CA TRP A 178 -5.53 -0.86 -9.10
C TRP A 178 -6.83 -0.99 -9.92
N ARG A 179 -7.03 -0.14 -10.93
CA ARG A 179 -8.20 -0.24 -11.85
C ARG A 179 -8.22 -1.54 -12.65
N ALA A 180 -7.04 -2.03 -13.04
CA ALA A 180 -6.90 -3.26 -13.82
C ALA A 180 -7.15 -4.53 -13.00
N HIS A 181 -6.79 -4.52 -11.70
CA HIS A 181 -6.76 -5.73 -10.87
C HIS A 181 -7.73 -5.69 -9.67
N GLU A 182 -8.26 -4.53 -9.31
CA GLU A 182 -9.27 -4.33 -8.24
C GLU A 182 -8.89 -4.95 -6.87
N PHE A 183 -7.60 -4.97 -6.50
CA PHE A 183 -7.15 -5.42 -5.19
C PHE A 183 -7.46 -4.39 -4.10
N GLY A 184 -7.61 -4.84 -2.83
CA GLY A 184 -7.65 -3.94 -1.68
C GLY A 184 -6.28 -3.35 -1.39
N VAL A 185 -6.21 -2.09 -0.95
CA VAL A 185 -4.95 -1.40 -0.61
C VAL A 185 -5.02 -0.81 0.79
N LEU A 186 -4.00 -1.08 1.61
CA LEU A 186 -3.69 -0.25 2.78
C LEU A 186 -2.45 0.57 2.49
N LEU A 187 -2.61 1.87 2.34
CA LEU A 187 -1.55 2.84 2.11
C LEU A 187 -1.18 3.53 3.43
N VAL A 188 0.03 3.31 3.91
CA VAL A 188 0.59 4.10 5.01
C VAL A 188 1.35 5.28 4.41
N THR A 189 1.01 6.47 4.85
CA THR A 189 1.72 7.70 4.48
C THR A 189 1.63 8.74 5.60
N HIS A 190 2.52 9.73 5.58
CA HIS A 190 2.44 10.93 6.40
C HIS A 190 1.97 12.15 5.58
N ASP A 191 1.75 11.98 4.27
CA ASP A 191 1.32 13.01 3.34
C ASP A 191 -0.21 12.98 3.19
N VAL A 192 -0.88 14.06 3.66
CA VAL A 192 -2.35 14.19 3.60
C VAL A 192 -2.84 14.31 2.16
N ASP A 193 -2.06 14.93 1.27
CA ASP A 193 -2.42 15.07 -0.15
C ASP A 193 -2.35 13.73 -0.90
N GLU A 194 -1.45 12.84 -0.50
CA GLU A 194 -1.44 11.46 -0.98
C GLU A 194 -2.67 10.69 -0.48
N ALA A 195 -2.98 10.80 0.81
CA ALA A 195 -4.12 10.10 1.40
C ALA A 195 -5.45 10.52 0.75
N VAL A 196 -5.71 11.83 0.67
CA VAL A 196 -6.94 12.35 0.06
C VAL A 196 -7.00 12.11 -1.45
N GLY A 197 -5.84 12.14 -2.14
CA GLY A 197 -5.77 11.96 -3.59
C GLY A 197 -5.96 10.52 -4.06
N LEU A 198 -5.72 9.52 -3.19
CA LEU A 198 -5.74 8.10 -3.58
C LEU A 198 -6.84 7.30 -2.90
N ALA A 199 -7.11 7.56 -1.61
CA ALA A 199 -7.93 6.68 -0.79
C ALA A 199 -9.44 6.94 -0.94
N ASP A 200 -10.23 5.89 -0.73
CA ASP A 200 -11.67 5.99 -0.50
C ASP A 200 -11.94 6.49 0.91
N ARG A 201 -11.06 6.12 1.86
CA ARG A 201 -11.20 6.37 3.28
C ARG A 201 -9.85 6.58 3.93
N VAL A 202 -9.76 7.52 4.87
CA VAL A 202 -8.54 7.82 5.62
C VAL A 202 -8.77 7.52 7.10
N LEU A 203 -7.82 6.82 7.70
CA LEU A 203 -7.74 6.54 9.13
C LEU A 203 -6.59 7.33 9.73
N VAL A 204 -6.82 7.96 10.88
CA VAL A 204 -5.78 8.66 11.64
C VAL A 204 -5.37 7.79 12.82
N LEU A 205 -4.09 7.43 12.86
CA LEU A 205 -3.48 6.68 13.96
C LEU A 205 -2.67 7.61 14.85
N GLU A 206 -3.03 7.68 16.12
CA GLU A 206 -2.34 8.47 17.14
C GLU A 206 -2.13 7.63 18.40
N ASP A 207 -0.92 7.63 18.93
CA ASP A 207 -0.53 6.88 20.14
C ASP A 207 -0.99 5.41 20.15
N GLY A 208 -0.93 4.77 18.98
CA GLY A 208 -1.29 3.36 18.81
C GLY A 208 -2.80 3.10 18.72
N GLN A 209 -3.63 4.12 18.54
CA GLN A 209 -5.09 4.01 18.42
C GLN A 209 -5.59 4.67 17.13
N VAL A 210 -6.62 4.10 16.51
CA VAL A 210 -7.35 4.78 15.43
C VAL A 210 -8.31 5.78 16.07
N VAL A 211 -7.94 7.07 16.02
CA VAL A 211 -8.68 8.15 16.68
C VAL A 211 -9.70 8.84 15.77
N HIS A 212 -9.56 8.67 14.46
CA HIS A 212 -10.46 9.30 13.49
C HIS A 212 -10.54 8.49 12.21
N GLN A 213 -11.69 8.54 11.55
CA GLN A 213 -11.94 7.98 10.24
C GLN A 213 -12.72 9.00 9.41
N LEU A 214 -12.32 9.16 8.16
CA LEU A 214 -12.94 10.08 7.22
C LEU A 214 -13.11 9.40 5.85
N ASP A 215 -14.31 9.47 5.28
CA ASP A 215 -14.56 9.06 3.90
C ASP A 215 -14.20 10.22 2.96
N VAL A 216 -13.40 9.92 1.93
CA VAL A 216 -12.97 10.93 0.96
C VAL A 216 -14.13 11.24 0.01
N ALA A 217 -14.45 12.51 -0.15
CA ALA A 217 -15.63 12.93 -0.90
C ALA A 217 -15.55 12.56 -2.40
N ASP A 218 -14.40 12.80 -3.03
CA ASP A 218 -14.14 12.54 -4.45
C ASP A 218 -12.83 11.78 -4.61
N PRO A 219 -12.80 10.48 -4.29
CA PRO A 219 -11.56 9.69 -4.33
C PRO A 219 -11.00 9.57 -5.75
N ARG A 220 -9.66 9.55 -5.86
CA ARG A 220 -8.93 9.27 -7.12
C ARG A 220 -9.20 10.26 -8.25
N ARG A 221 -9.46 11.52 -7.90
CA ARG A 221 -9.64 12.59 -8.88
C ARG A 221 -8.33 12.85 -9.65
N PRO A 222 -8.41 13.22 -10.95
CA PRO A 222 -7.23 13.60 -11.71
C PRO A 222 -6.41 14.71 -11.03
N ALA A 223 -5.09 14.61 -11.11
CA ALA A 223 -4.20 15.63 -10.55
C ALA A 223 -4.48 17.00 -11.21
N GLY A 224 -4.64 18.05 -10.40
CA GLY A 224 -4.94 19.40 -10.85
C GLY A 224 -6.42 19.76 -10.87
N GLU A 225 -7.34 18.82 -10.71
CA GLU A 225 -8.76 19.11 -10.50
C GLU A 225 -9.04 19.37 -9.03
N GLN A 226 -9.46 20.58 -8.70
CA GLN A 226 -9.85 20.92 -7.33
C GLN A 226 -11.26 20.39 -7.03
N SER A 227 -11.42 19.76 -5.86
CA SER A 227 -12.70 19.40 -5.29
C SER A 227 -12.88 20.09 -3.95
N ALA A 228 -13.97 20.84 -3.80
CA ALA A 228 -14.31 21.46 -2.51
C ALA A 228 -14.53 20.43 -1.40
N GLY A 229 -14.94 19.19 -1.76
CA GLY A 229 -15.07 18.07 -0.86
C GLY A 229 -13.71 17.58 -0.38
N ASN A 230 -12.78 17.33 -1.29
CA ASN A 230 -11.42 16.89 -0.95
C ASN A 230 -10.64 17.95 -0.18
N GLU A 231 -10.80 19.24 -0.51
CA GLU A 231 -10.14 20.30 0.26
C GLU A 231 -10.66 20.36 1.70
N ARG A 232 -11.95 20.18 1.94
CA ARG A 232 -12.50 20.03 3.30
C ARG A 232 -11.93 18.83 4.04
N CYS A 233 -11.86 17.67 3.39
CA CYS A 233 -11.21 16.48 3.95
C CYS A 233 -9.75 16.75 4.31
N ARG A 234 -9.01 17.42 3.42
CA ARG A 234 -7.62 17.81 3.63
C ARG A 234 -7.44 18.70 4.86
N LEU A 235 -8.23 19.77 4.97
CA LEU A 235 -8.15 20.70 6.08
C LEU A 235 -8.51 20.04 7.42
N GLU A 236 -9.54 19.18 7.44
CA GLU A 236 -9.93 18.40 8.62
C GLU A 236 -8.80 17.48 9.09
N LEU A 237 -8.14 16.75 8.17
CA LEU A 237 -7.02 15.86 8.50
C LEU A 237 -5.80 16.64 9.01
N LEU A 238 -5.49 17.80 8.43
CA LEU A 238 -4.38 18.66 8.87
C LEU A 238 -4.62 19.22 10.27
N ASP A 239 -5.85 19.66 10.58
CA ASP A 239 -6.22 20.11 11.91
C ASP A 239 -6.05 19.00 12.95
N ARG A 240 -6.52 17.78 12.62
CA ARG A 240 -6.37 16.58 13.47
C ARG A 240 -4.91 16.21 13.71
N LEU A 241 -4.03 16.37 12.73
CA LEU A 241 -2.60 16.15 12.88
C LEU A 241 -1.87 17.29 13.61
N GLY A 242 -2.60 18.35 14.00
CA GLY A 242 -2.07 19.49 14.74
C GLY A 242 -1.30 20.47 13.88
N VAL A 243 -1.51 20.47 12.56
CA VAL A 243 -0.99 21.48 11.64
C VAL A 243 -1.96 22.66 11.65
N ARG A 244 -1.57 23.79 12.28
CA ARG A 244 -2.35 25.03 12.28
C ARG A 244 -1.84 25.95 11.16
N PHE A 245 -2.75 26.53 10.40
CA PHE A 245 -2.50 27.56 9.36
C PHE A 245 -2.81 28.94 9.90
#